data_5c1b0e678ceaecfc97b1ae53b820d9f8
#
_entry.id   5c1b0e678ceaecfc97b1ae53b820d9f8
#
_cell.length_a   1.000
_cell.length_b   1.000
_cell.length_c   1.000
_cell.angle_alpha   90.00
_cell.angle_beta   90.00
_cell.angle_gamma   90.00
#
_symmetry.space_group_name_H-M   'P 1'
#
loop_
_entity.id
_entity.type
_entity.pdbx_description
1 polymer ?
#
loop_
_entity_poly.entity_id
_entity_poly.type
_entity_poly.pdbx_seq_one_letter_code
_entity_poly.pdbx_strand_id
1 'polypeptide(L)'
;WGGATFDVAMRFLYEDPWERLRAMRKLVPNIPFQALIRGANAVGYTSYPDNAIYEFSKRAVENGLDIFRVFDSLNSLDSLKLGMHAAKVAGGVVEGTICYTGDVANPERHPKYTLDYYMGLVDELVATGHLHVLGIKDMAGLLKPQSARLLVGSIRAKYPDLPIHVHSHDTAGIAVASMLACAEAGADVIDAAIDSMSGLTSQPSMGAIVSSLEQMELGTGISHDSIQRLNLYWSEVRQLYQCFEQNVKASDSSVFDHEMPGGQYLSLIHISEPTRQEA
;
A
#
# COMPACT_ATOMS: atom_id res chain seq x y z
N TRP A 1 -9.98 5.05 2.90
CA TRP A 1 -10.13 6.41 2.39
C TRP A 1 -8.77 6.92 1.91
N GLY A 2 -8.73 7.88 1.00
CA GLY A 2 -7.43 8.36 0.50
C GLY A 2 -7.55 9.12 -0.81
N GLY A 3 -6.41 9.35 -1.49
CA GLY A 3 -6.31 10.20 -2.67
C GLY A 3 -7.30 9.86 -3.77
N ALA A 4 -7.38 8.59 -4.17
CA ALA A 4 -8.32 8.18 -5.22
C ALA A 4 -9.78 8.38 -4.79
N THR A 5 -10.13 8.02 -3.55
CA THR A 5 -11.49 8.21 -3.02
C THR A 5 -11.87 9.68 -2.96
N PHE A 6 -10.95 10.53 -2.49
CA PHE A 6 -11.14 11.97 -2.41
C PHE A 6 -11.35 12.57 -3.80
N ASP A 7 -10.49 12.23 -4.75
CA ASP A 7 -10.51 12.74 -6.11
C ASP A 7 -11.77 12.29 -6.87
N VAL A 8 -12.14 11.01 -6.78
CA VAL A 8 -13.35 10.47 -7.40
C VAL A 8 -14.61 11.11 -6.83
N ALA A 9 -14.72 11.24 -5.51
CA ALA A 9 -15.86 11.89 -4.88
C ALA A 9 -16.05 13.33 -5.39
N MET A 10 -14.96 14.10 -5.43
CA MET A 10 -15.00 15.50 -5.81
C MET A 10 -15.19 15.71 -7.31
N ARG A 11 -14.43 15.01 -8.18
CA ARG A 11 -14.40 15.26 -9.62
C ARG A 11 -15.50 14.56 -10.40
N PHE A 12 -15.86 13.35 -10.01
CA PHE A 12 -16.76 12.50 -10.81
C PHE A 12 -18.12 12.34 -10.18
N LEU A 13 -18.21 12.27 -8.85
CA LEU A 13 -19.47 12.09 -8.15
C LEU A 13 -20.10 13.38 -7.67
N TYR A 14 -19.34 14.49 -7.68
CA TYR A 14 -19.78 15.82 -7.15
C TYR A 14 -20.25 15.73 -5.70
N GLU A 15 -19.58 14.88 -4.90
CA GLU A 15 -19.83 14.68 -3.49
C GLU A 15 -18.75 15.36 -2.63
N ASP A 16 -19.12 15.75 -1.40
CA ASP A 16 -18.16 16.15 -0.38
C ASP A 16 -17.43 14.92 0.16
N PRO A 17 -16.11 14.77 -0.10
CA PRO A 17 -15.34 13.62 0.38
C PRO A 17 -15.25 13.55 1.92
N TRP A 18 -15.36 14.67 2.60
CA TRP A 18 -15.36 14.73 4.07
C TRP A 18 -16.67 14.19 4.65
N GLU A 19 -17.80 14.46 4.03
CA GLU A 19 -19.08 13.89 4.42
C GLU A 19 -19.08 12.37 4.32
N ARG A 20 -18.52 11.84 3.24
CA ARG A 20 -18.29 10.40 3.07
C ARG A 20 -17.45 9.82 4.20
N LEU A 21 -16.33 10.46 4.58
CA LEU A 21 -15.48 10.01 5.66
C LEU A 21 -16.22 9.99 7.02
N ARG A 22 -16.97 11.05 7.32
CA ARG A 22 -17.82 11.14 8.52
C ARG A 22 -18.90 10.05 8.56
N ALA A 23 -19.54 9.77 7.42
CA ALA A 23 -20.54 8.71 7.30
C ALA A 23 -19.92 7.33 7.56
N MET A 24 -18.76 7.05 6.98
CA MET A 24 -18.01 5.81 7.23
C MET A 24 -17.64 5.69 8.71
N ARG A 25 -17.11 6.75 9.34
CA ARG A 25 -16.75 6.74 10.76
C ARG A 25 -17.96 6.44 11.67
N LYS A 26 -19.12 6.96 11.33
CA LYS A 26 -20.37 6.70 12.05
C LYS A 26 -20.77 5.20 12.02
N LEU A 27 -20.58 4.58 10.83
CA LEU A 27 -20.92 3.16 10.63
C LEU A 27 -19.88 2.21 11.23
N VAL A 28 -18.61 2.63 11.25
CA VAL A 28 -17.47 1.81 11.67
C VAL A 28 -16.64 2.57 12.71
N PRO A 29 -17.14 2.69 13.97
CA PRO A 29 -16.50 3.55 14.97
C PRO A 29 -15.21 2.96 15.56
N ASN A 30 -15.05 1.63 15.55
CA ASN A 30 -14.02 0.92 16.30
C ASN A 30 -12.84 0.42 15.45
N ILE A 31 -12.81 0.72 14.15
CA ILE A 31 -11.71 0.33 13.26
C ILE A 31 -10.95 1.59 12.84
N PRO A 32 -9.62 1.64 12.97
CA PRO A 32 -8.82 2.76 12.49
C PRO A 32 -8.93 2.91 10.97
N PHE A 33 -9.16 4.14 10.51
CA PHE A 33 -9.15 4.46 9.09
C PHE A 33 -7.79 4.96 8.66
N GLN A 34 -7.28 4.36 7.58
CA GLN A 34 -6.02 4.74 6.98
C GLN A 34 -6.26 5.46 5.64
N ALA A 35 -5.45 6.49 5.37
CA ALA A 35 -5.39 7.14 4.07
C ALA A 35 -3.96 7.20 3.54
N LEU A 36 -3.83 7.00 2.24
CA LEU A 36 -2.58 7.19 1.51
C LEU A 36 -2.40 8.67 1.19
N ILE A 37 -1.24 9.22 1.59
CA ILE A 37 -0.86 10.62 1.36
C ILE A 37 0.43 10.66 0.56
N ARG A 38 0.42 11.37 -0.56
CA ARG A 38 1.57 11.49 -1.47
C ARG A 38 2.49 12.63 -1.06
N GLY A 39 3.03 12.60 0.15
CA GLY A 39 3.92 13.63 0.67
C GLY A 39 3.39 15.04 0.39
N ALA A 40 4.20 15.88 -0.26
CA ALA A 40 3.84 17.25 -0.66
C ALA A 40 2.70 17.35 -1.70
N ASN A 41 2.28 16.25 -2.30
CA ASN A 41 1.14 16.23 -3.21
C ASN A 41 -0.18 15.88 -2.52
N ALA A 42 -0.18 15.59 -1.23
CA ALA A 42 -1.35 15.15 -0.45
C ALA A 42 -2.18 14.07 -1.18
N VAL A 43 -3.39 14.39 -1.59
CA VAL A 43 -4.28 13.49 -2.36
C VAL A 43 -4.23 13.72 -3.87
N GLY A 44 -3.49 14.74 -4.33
CA GLY A 44 -3.39 15.10 -5.74
C GLY A 44 -2.17 14.51 -6.46
N TYR A 45 -1.88 15.06 -7.64
CA TYR A 45 -0.80 14.66 -8.53
C TYR A 45 0.21 15.78 -8.81
N THR A 46 0.03 16.93 -8.17
CA THR A 46 0.93 18.09 -8.21
C THR A 46 1.27 18.51 -6.79
N SER A 47 2.41 19.14 -6.60
CA SER A 47 2.78 19.68 -5.29
C SER A 47 1.86 20.82 -4.88
N TYR A 48 1.35 20.75 -3.66
CA TYR A 48 0.58 21.80 -3.04
C TYR A 48 1.46 22.65 -2.13
N PRO A 49 1.08 23.91 -1.85
CA PRO A 49 1.76 24.70 -0.82
C PRO A 49 1.66 24.03 0.55
N ASP A 50 2.69 24.18 1.38
CA ASP A 50 2.79 23.52 2.69
C ASP A 50 1.55 23.73 3.56
N ASN A 51 1.01 24.95 3.60
CA ASN A 51 -0.19 25.26 4.37
C ASN A 51 -1.42 24.44 3.94
N ALA A 52 -1.52 24.06 2.65
CA ALA A 52 -2.59 23.21 2.17
C ALA A 52 -2.43 21.77 2.69
N ILE A 53 -1.17 21.25 2.78
CA ILE A 53 -0.90 19.93 3.34
C ILE A 53 -1.26 19.87 4.83
N TYR A 54 -0.90 20.90 5.60
CA TYR A 54 -1.27 21.02 7.02
C TYR A 54 -2.77 21.10 7.23
N GLU A 55 -3.46 21.95 6.48
CA GLU A 55 -4.93 22.10 6.61
C GLU A 55 -5.66 20.82 6.17
N PHE A 56 -5.21 20.16 5.08
CA PHE A 56 -5.73 18.87 4.67
C PHE A 56 -5.61 17.83 5.78
N SER A 57 -4.42 17.68 6.38
CA SER A 57 -4.16 16.70 7.43
C SER A 57 -5.03 16.97 8.65
N LYS A 58 -5.15 18.22 9.05
CA LYS A 58 -6.05 18.65 10.13
C LYS A 58 -7.51 18.28 9.85
N ARG A 59 -8.02 18.64 8.66
CA ARG A 59 -9.39 18.30 8.25
C ARG A 59 -9.62 16.79 8.19
N ALA A 60 -8.63 16.02 7.77
CA ALA A 60 -8.74 14.56 7.71
C ALA A 60 -8.95 13.97 9.12
N VAL A 61 -8.17 14.38 10.11
CA VAL A 61 -8.34 13.95 11.51
C VAL A 61 -9.69 14.40 12.06
N GLU A 62 -10.06 15.68 11.89
CA GLU A 62 -11.36 16.23 12.35
C GLU A 62 -12.57 15.45 11.79
N ASN A 63 -12.43 14.85 10.61
CA ASN A 63 -13.48 14.08 9.94
C ASN A 63 -13.39 12.57 10.17
N GLY A 64 -12.41 12.09 10.96
CA GLY A 64 -12.35 10.73 11.43
C GLY A 64 -11.28 9.84 10.81
N LEU A 65 -10.23 10.41 10.19
CA LEU A 65 -9.04 9.66 9.78
C LEU A 65 -8.10 9.45 10.96
N ASP A 66 -7.54 8.25 11.09
CA ASP A 66 -6.64 7.90 12.18
C ASP A 66 -5.18 7.78 11.72
N ILE A 67 -4.93 7.13 10.58
CA ILE A 67 -3.58 6.75 10.13
C ILE A 67 -3.27 7.39 8.79
N PHE A 68 -2.14 8.05 8.71
CA PHE A 68 -1.60 8.65 7.49
C PHE A 68 -0.44 7.80 6.98
N ARG A 69 -0.67 7.04 5.90
CA ARG A 69 0.39 6.36 5.14
C ARG A 69 1.01 7.38 4.18
N VAL A 70 2.08 7.99 4.63
CA VAL A 70 2.80 9.04 3.88
C VAL A 70 3.87 8.38 3.03
N PHE A 71 3.80 8.55 1.72
CA PHE A 71 4.79 8.02 0.79
C PHE A 71 5.17 9.05 -0.28
N ASP A 72 6.30 8.84 -0.91
CA ASP A 72 6.71 9.48 -2.15
C ASP A 72 7.24 8.39 -3.10
N SER A 73 6.74 8.36 -4.34
CA SER A 73 7.08 7.28 -5.30
C SER A 73 8.56 7.23 -5.69
N LEU A 74 9.28 8.33 -5.49
CA LEU A 74 10.72 8.45 -5.75
C LEU A 74 11.54 8.45 -4.45
N ASN A 75 10.89 8.23 -3.29
CA ASN A 75 11.49 8.31 -1.96
C ASN A 75 12.15 9.68 -1.68
N SER A 76 11.52 10.78 -2.13
CA SER A 76 11.96 12.13 -1.81
C SER A 76 11.78 12.41 -0.32
N LEU A 77 12.87 12.51 0.42
CA LEU A 77 12.85 12.72 1.87
C LEU A 77 12.19 14.05 2.26
N ASP A 78 12.38 15.11 1.50
CA ASP A 78 11.76 16.41 1.80
C ASP A 78 10.23 16.33 1.70
N SER A 79 9.73 15.68 0.65
CA SER A 79 8.30 15.42 0.44
C SER A 79 7.72 14.54 1.55
N LEU A 80 8.42 13.49 1.95
CA LEU A 80 8.01 12.59 3.04
C LEU A 80 7.98 13.33 4.38
N LYS A 81 9.06 14.06 4.73
CA LYS A 81 9.19 14.79 5.99
C LYS A 81 8.08 15.83 6.17
N LEU A 82 7.71 16.56 5.11
CA LEU A 82 6.61 17.51 5.13
C LEU A 82 5.28 16.83 5.45
N GLY A 83 4.93 15.76 4.72
CA GLY A 83 3.67 15.03 4.93
C GLY A 83 3.60 14.37 6.32
N MET A 84 4.71 13.77 6.79
CA MET A 84 4.80 13.17 8.12
C MET A 84 4.61 14.22 9.23
N HIS A 85 5.27 15.38 9.11
CA HIS A 85 5.13 16.45 10.09
C HIS A 85 3.68 17.00 10.11
N ALA A 86 3.07 17.22 8.95
CA ALA A 86 1.69 17.69 8.87
C ALA A 86 0.71 16.70 9.52
N ALA A 87 0.87 15.40 9.26
CA ALA A 87 0.06 14.35 9.88
C ALA A 87 0.25 14.29 11.40
N LYS A 88 1.51 14.42 11.88
CA LYS A 88 1.84 14.45 13.31
C LYS A 88 1.21 15.64 14.02
N VAL A 89 1.33 16.85 13.46
CA VAL A 89 0.75 18.08 14.01
C VAL A 89 -0.77 18.02 14.05
N ALA A 90 -1.39 17.35 13.06
CA ALA A 90 -2.83 17.12 13.04
C ALA A 90 -3.31 16.12 14.12
N GLY A 91 -2.41 15.39 14.77
CA GLY A 91 -2.73 14.39 15.79
C GLY A 91 -2.99 12.99 15.24
N GLY A 92 -2.66 12.72 13.97
CA GLY A 92 -2.79 11.42 13.35
C GLY A 92 -1.62 10.48 13.66
N VAL A 93 -1.84 9.18 13.47
CA VAL A 93 -0.78 8.17 13.45
C VAL A 93 -0.02 8.28 12.14
N VAL A 94 1.29 8.42 12.20
CA VAL A 94 2.16 8.60 11.05
C VAL A 94 2.80 7.28 10.65
N GLU A 95 2.43 6.75 9.49
CA GLU A 95 3.11 5.67 8.81
C GLU A 95 3.99 6.27 7.71
N GLY A 96 5.27 6.46 8.00
CA GLY A 96 6.25 6.91 7.01
C GLY A 96 6.69 5.74 6.14
N THR A 97 6.57 5.88 4.81
CA THR A 97 6.61 4.73 3.91
C THR A 97 7.71 4.86 2.88
N ILE A 98 8.58 3.86 2.80
CA ILE A 98 9.55 3.70 1.72
C ILE A 98 8.91 2.93 0.55
N CYS A 99 9.11 3.42 -0.68
CA CYS A 99 8.69 2.72 -1.89
C CYS A 99 9.81 1.76 -2.32
N TYR A 100 9.44 0.48 -2.44
CA TYR A 100 10.35 -0.58 -2.85
C TYR A 100 10.33 -0.77 -4.37
N THR A 101 11.51 -0.90 -4.96
CA THR A 101 11.77 -1.33 -6.34
C THR A 101 13.11 -2.05 -6.42
N GLY A 102 13.39 -2.71 -7.54
CA GLY A 102 14.60 -3.51 -7.71
C GLY A 102 14.59 -4.82 -6.92
N ASP A 103 15.76 -5.30 -6.55
CA ASP A 103 15.95 -6.57 -5.84
C ASP A 103 17.15 -6.49 -4.90
N VAL A 104 16.90 -6.24 -3.61
CA VAL A 104 17.97 -6.10 -2.61
C VAL A 104 18.81 -7.38 -2.41
N ALA A 105 18.28 -8.54 -2.79
CA ALA A 105 19.03 -9.79 -2.79
C ALA A 105 19.90 -9.98 -4.05
N ASN A 106 19.74 -9.10 -5.06
CA ASN A 106 20.55 -9.12 -6.29
C ASN A 106 21.00 -7.67 -6.66
N PRO A 107 21.92 -7.09 -5.88
CA PRO A 107 22.35 -5.70 -6.05
C PRO A 107 23.10 -5.45 -7.37
N GLU A 108 23.64 -6.48 -8.02
CA GLU A 108 24.31 -6.33 -9.32
C GLU A 108 23.32 -5.91 -10.42
N ARG A 109 22.08 -6.43 -10.37
CA ARG A 109 21.01 -6.06 -11.31
C ARG A 109 20.49 -4.65 -11.04
N HIS A 110 20.49 -4.21 -9.78
CA HIS A 110 19.91 -2.93 -9.34
C HIS A 110 20.86 -2.16 -8.41
N PRO A 111 21.98 -1.65 -8.91
CA PRO A 111 23.06 -1.09 -8.08
C PRO A 111 22.66 0.15 -7.26
N LYS A 112 21.56 0.82 -7.62
CA LYS A 112 20.99 1.93 -6.83
C LYS A 112 20.17 1.45 -5.64
N TYR A 113 19.33 0.41 -5.83
CA TYR A 113 18.31 -0.02 -4.86
C TYR A 113 18.83 -1.17 -3.99
N THR A 114 19.92 -0.90 -3.30
CA THR A 114 20.60 -1.84 -2.40
C THR A 114 19.95 -1.87 -1.02
N LEU A 115 20.33 -2.84 -0.20
CA LEU A 115 19.94 -2.87 1.21
C LEU A 115 20.36 -1.58 1.93
N ASP A 116 21.60 -1.12 1.71
CA ASP A 116 22.13 0.11 2.34
C ASP A 116 21.31 1.35 1.94
N TYR A 117 20.85 1.43 0.69
CA TYR A 117 19.96 2.51 0.25
C TYR A 117 18.67 2.54 1.08
N TYR A 118 18.02 1.39 1.24
CA TYR A 118 16.77 1.32 2.00
C TYR A 118 16.99 1.54 3.49
N MET A 119 18.06 0.99 4.06
CA MET A 119 18.41 1.23 5.46
C MET A 119 18.70 2.71 5.73
N GLY A 120 19.37 3.39 4.81
CA GLY A 120 19.59 4.84 4.89
C GLY A 120 18.29 5.65 4.88
N LEU A 121 17.32 5.28 4.05
CA LEU A 121 15.99 5.90 4.05
C LEU A 121 15.26 5.69 5.39
N VAL A 122 15.29 4.47 5.92
CA VAL A 122 14.69 4.16 7.23
C VAL A 122 15.34 4.99 8.34
N ASP A 123 16.66 5.10 8.35
CA ASP A 123 17.39 5.92 9.31
C ASP A 123 16.93 7.38 9.30
N GLU A 124 16.79 7.95 8.10
CA GLU A 124 16.31 9.33 7.91
C GLU A 124 14.86 9.52 8.40
N LEU A 125 13.97 8.55 8.13
CA LEU A 125 12.59 8.62 8.59
C LEU A 125 12.51 8.50 10.12
N VAL A 126 13.25 7.60 10.73
CA VAL A 126 13.35 7.45 12.20
C VAL A 126 13.91 8.70 12.84
N ALA A 127 14.96 9.29 12.25
CA ALA A 127 15.59 10.52 12.76
C ALA A 127 14.65 11.74 12.81
N THR A 128 13.54 11.72 12.07
CA THR A 128 12.53 12.80 12.13
C THR A 128 11.85 12.90 13.50
N GLY A 129 11.79 11.82 14.27
CA GLY A 129 11.00 11.71 15.50
C GLY A 129 9.49 11.79 15.30
N HIS A 130 9.02 11.67 14.04
CA HIS A 130 7.59 11.72 13.69
C HIS A 130 7.02 10.35 13.32
N LEU A 131 7.87 9.38 13.09
CA LEU A 131 7.50 8.04 12.65
C LEU A 131 6.85 7.23 13.79
N HIS A 132 5.65 6.70 13.57
CA HIS A 132 4.99 5.76 14.48
C HIS A 132 5.03 4.33 13.92
N VAL A 133 4.92 4.18 12.60
CA VAL A 133 4.95 2.91 11.88
C VAL A 133 5.80 3.09 10.63
N LEU A 134 6.66 2.14 10.33
CA LEU A 134 7.40 2.10 9.07
C LEU A 134 6.60 1.33 8.04
N GLY A 135 6.24 1.98 6.94
CA GLY A 135 5.65 1.33 5.78
C GLY A 135 6.70 0.87 4.77
N ILE A 136 6.55 -0.33 4.23
CA ILE A 136 7.27 -0.80 3.03
C ILE A 136 6.23 -0.99 1.95
N LYS A 137 6.31 -0.19 0.89
CA LYS A 137 5.33 -0.18 -0.21
C LYS A 137 5.96 -0.71 -1.50
N ASP A 138 5.67 -1.95 -1.80
CA ASP A 138 6.00 -2.59 -3.07
C ASP A 138 4.89 -2.32 -4.07
N MET A 139 5.06 -1.29 -4.89
CA MET A 139 4.02 -0.79 -5.79
C MET A 139 3.78 -1.68 -7.01
N ALA A 140 4.74 -2.50 -7.38
CA ALA A 140 4.69 -3.32 -8.59
C ALA A 140 4.63 -4.83 -8.32
N GLY A 141 4.81 -5.28 -7.08
CA GLY A 141 4.88 -6.69 -6.73
C GLY A 141 6.26 -7.30 -6.99
N LEU A 142 7.32 -6.55 -6.72
CA LEU A 142 8.72 -6.94 -6.98
C LEU A 142 9.40 -7.59 -5.78
N LEU A 143 8.85 -7.45 -4.59
CA LEU A 143 9.44 -7.93 -3.34
C LEU A 143 9.40 -9.45 -3.29
N LYS A 144 10.50 -10.08 -3.72
CA LYS A 144 10.67 -11.54 -3.66
C LYS A 144 10.84 -12.02 -2.22
N PRO A 145 10.50 -13.29 -1.89
CA PRO A 145 10.59 -13.80 -0.53
C PRO A 145 11.99 -13.68 0.12
N GLN A 146 13.06 -13.84 -0.65
CA GLN A 146 14.42 -13.67 -0.13
C GLN A 146 14.73 -12.21 0.18
N SER A 147 14.33 -11.29 -0.70
CA SER A 147 14.49 -9.85 -0.50
C SER A 147 13.63 -9.35 0.66
N ALA A 148 12.44 -9.92 0.85
CA ALA A 148 11.57 -9.67 1.98
C ALA A 148 12.25 -10.02 3.31
N ARG A 149 12.82 -11.24 3.43
CA ARG A 149 13.55 -11.66 4.63
C ARG A 149 14.76 -10.77 4.90
N LEU A 150 15.50 -10.41 3.85
CA LEU A 150 16.70 -9.57 3.99
C LEU A 150 16.34 -8.16 4.45
N LEU A 151 15.40 -7.51 3.79
CA LEU A 151 15.03 -6.12 4.10
C LEU A 151 14.34 -6.02 5.46
N VAL A 152 13.26 -6.77 5.67
CA VAL A 152 12.48 -6.71 6.92
C VAL A 152 13.33 -7.18 8.10
N GLY A 153 14.10 -8.27 7.95
CA GLY A 153 14.98 -8.77 9.01
C GLY A 153 16.08 -7.77 9.39
N SER A 154 16.66 -7.05 8.41
CA SER A 154 17.67 -6.01 8.69
C SER A 154 17.07 -4.82 9.41
N ILE A 155 15.86 -4.38 9.02
CA ILE A 155 15.14 -3.30 9.70
C ILE A 155 14.80 -3.72 11.14
N ARG A 156 14.24 -4.90 11.33
CA ARG A 156 13.87 -5.43 12.66
C ARG A 156 15.09 -5.58 13.56
N ALA A 157 16.23 -6.04 13.04
CA ALA A 157 17.46 -6.15 13.81
C ALA A 157 17.99 -4.80 14.28
N LYS A 158 17.84 -3.75 13.48
CA LYS A 158 18.30 -2.39 13.83
C LYS A 158 17.30 -1.63 14.70
N TYR A 159 16.01 -1.83 14.46
CA TYR A 159 14.91 -1.14 15.13
C TYR A 159 13.89 -2.16 15.68
N PRO A 160 14.23 -2.85 16.79
CA PRO A 160 13.43 -3.97 17.30
C PRO A 160 12.02 -3.59 17.72
N ASP A 161 11.78 -2.36 18.16
CA ASP A 161 10.51 -1.87 18.67
C ASP A 161 9.69 -1.08 17.62
N LEU A 162 10.23 -0.85 16.43
CA LEU A 162 9.55 -0.09 15.38
C LEU A 162 8.51 -0.98 14.69
N PRO A 163 7.21 -0.66 14.72
CA PRO A 163 6.22 -1.39 13.95
C PRO A 163 6.49 -1.32 12.45
N ILE A 164 6.48 -2.48 11.78
CA ILE A 164 6.73 -2.61 10.33
C ILE A 164 5.46 -3.07 9.64
N HIS A 165 4.98 -2.29 8.68
CA HIS A 165 3.82 -2.57 7.86
C HIS A 165 4.23 -2.78 6.41
N VAL A 166 3.86 -3.92 5.80
CA VAL A 166 4.25 -4.25 4.42
C VAL A 166 3.03 -4.30 3.51
N HIS A 167 3.14 -3.61 2.38
CA HIS A 167 2.17 -3.58 1.30
C HIS A 167 2.81 -4.04 0.00
N SER A 168 2.17 -4.96 -0.70
CA SER A 168 2.62 -5.42 -2.02
C SER A 168 1.43 -5.70 -2.94
N HIS A 169 1.73 -5.90 -4.22
CA HIS A 169 0.78 -6.32 -5.25
C HIS A 169 1.11 -7.72 -5.75
N ASP A 170 0.11 -8.42 -6.25
CA ASP A 170 0.27 -9.83 -6.69
C ASP A 170 0.43 -9.97 -8.21
N THR A 171 1.03 -8.96 -8.84
CA THR A 171 1.20 -8.90 -10.29
C THR A 171 1.91 -10.14 -10.86
N ALA A 172 2.97 -10.58 -10.19
CA ALA A 172 3.73 -11.78 -10.57
C ALA A 172 3.19 -13.09 -9.97
N GLY A 173 2.16 -13.02 -9.11
CA GLY A 173 1.61 -14.21 -8.43
C GLY A 173 2.47 -14.75 -7.29
N ILE A 174 3.38 -13.94 -6.73
CA ILE A 174 4.27 -14.36 -5.64
C ILE A 174 3.97 -13.67 -4.31
N ALA A 175 3.00 -12.77 -4.26
CA ALA A 175 2.83 -11.89 -3.11
C ALA A 175 2.44 -12.63 -1.82
N VAL A 176 1.69 -13.74 -1.90
CA VAL A 176 1.43 -14.58 -0.71
C VAL A 176 2.74 -15.08 -0.10
N ALA A 177 3.62 -15.64 -0.92
CA ALA A 177 4.94 -16.14 -0.45
C ALA A 177 5.81 -15.00 0.11
N SER A 178 5.77 -13.83 -0.51
CA SER A 178 6.50 -12.65 -0.06
C SER A 178 5.97 -12.12 1.28
N MET A 179 4.64 -12.07 1.46
CA MET A 179 4.03 -11.63 2.71
C MET A 179 4.30 -12.59 3.87
N LEU A 180 4.26 -13.91 3.62
CA LEU A 180 4.67 -14.91 4.60
C LEU A 180 6.14 -14.72 5.01
N ALA A 181 7.02 -14.48 4.03
CA ALA A 181 8.42 -14.21 4.31
C ALA A 181 8.63 -12.89 5.11
N CYS A 182 7.83 -11.86 4.87
CA CYS A 182 7.83 -10.63 5.66
C CYS A 182 7.39 -10.89 7.11
N ALA A 183 6.30 -11.65 7.31
CA ALA A 183 5.81 -12.00 8.63
C ALA A 183 6.85 -12.80 9.43
N GLU A 184 7.46 -13.83 8.83
CA GLU A 184 8.55 -14.61 9.42
C GLU A 184 9.77 -13.75 9.77
N ALA A 185 10.06 -12.71 8.99
CA ALA A 185 11.19 -11.80 9.23
C ALA A 185 10.89 -10.71 10.26
N GLY A 186 9.65 -10.63 10.78
CA GLY A 186 9.26 -9.73 11.84
C GLY A 186 8.44 -8.51 11.40
N ALA A 187 7.72 -8.57 10.27
CA ALA A 187 6.69 -7.59 9.98
C ALA A 187 5.50 -7.76 10.93
N ASP A 188 4.97 -6.65 11.46
CA ASP A 188 3.85 -6.64 12.40
C ASP A 188 2.50 -6.62 11.68
N VAL A 189 2.46 -5.97 10.51
CA VAL A 189 1.25 -5.83 9.68
C VAL A 189 1.57 -6.13 8.23
N ILE A 190 0.72 -6.91 7.59
CA ILE A 190 0.79 -7.18 6.15
C ILE A 190 -0.56 -6.89 5.50
N ASP A 191 -0.54 -6.21 4.36
CA ASP A 191 -1.76 -5.92 3.61
C ASP A 191 -2.19 -7.12 2.77
N ALA A 192 -3.49 -7.42 2.78
CA ALA A 192 -4.12 -8.44 1.98
C ALA A 192 -5.49 -7.95 1.47
N ALA A 193 -6.02 -8.60 0.46
CA ALA A 193 -7.37 -8.37 -0.03
C ALA A 193 -8.24 -9.62 0.21
N ILE A 194 -9.54 -9.41 0.37
CA ILE A 194 -10.49 -10.53 0.41
C ILE A 194 -10.35 -11.35 -0.88
N ASP A 195 -10.45 -12.68 -0.81
CA ASP A 195 -10.02 -13.58 -1.88
C ASP A 195 -10.64 -13.27 -3.24
N SER A 196 -11.93 -12.97 -3.27
CA SER A 196 -12.64 -12.60 -4.50
C SER A 196 -12.17 -11.30 -5.16
N MET A 197 -11.45 -10.45 -4.41
CA MET A 197 -10.91 -9.15 -4.87
C MET A 197 -9.37 -9.14 -4.89
N SER A 198 -8.73 -10.28 -4.63
CA SER A 198 -7.28 -10.43 -4.55
C SER A 198 -6.63 -10.81 -5.89
N GLY A 199 -5.30 -10.81 -5.89
CA GLY A 199 -4.50 -11.27 -7.03
C GLY A 199 -4.29 -10.22 -8.11
N LEU A 200 -3.46 -10.55 -9.10
CA LEU A 200 -3.12 -9.68 -10.22
C LEU A 200 -2.58 -8.32 -9.74
N THR A 201 -3.21 -7.22 -10.16
CA THR A 201 -2.82 -5.87 -9.73
C THR A 201 -3.34 -5.48 -8.35
N SER A 202 -4.12 -6.35 -7.68
CA SER A 202 -4.56 -6.19 -6.30
C SER A 202 -3.52 -6.80 -5.33
N GLN A 203 -3.87 -6.84 -4.04
CA GLN A 203 -3.06 -7.43 -2.98
C GLN A 203 -3.21 -8.95 -2.95
N PRO A 204 -2.33 -9.68 -2.23
CA PRO A 204 -2.44 -11.12 -2.06
C PRO A 204 -3.71 -11.53 -1.32
N SER A 205 -4.15 -12.78 -1.55
CA SER A 205 -5.33 -13.36 -0.92
C SER A 205 -5.19 -13.42 0.60
N MET A 206 -6.16 -12.81 1.30
CA MET A 206 -6.26 -12.85 2.76
C MET A 206 -6.47 -14.28 3.27
N GLY A 207 -7.35 -15.04 2.63
CA GLY A 207 -7.64 -16.42 3.01
C GLY A 207 -6.40 -17.31 2.89
N ALA A 208 -5.62 -17.15 1.81
CA ALA A 208 -4.38 -17.89 1.63
C ALA A 208 -3.33 -17.57 2.73
N ILE A 209 -3.16 -16.30 3.08
CA ILE A 209 -2.23 -15.87 4.13
C ILE A 209 -2.69 -16.40 5.50
N VAL A 210 -3.96 -16.18 5.86
CA VAL A 210 -4.52 -16.60 7.17
C VAL A 210 -4.39 -18.11 7.33
N SER A 211 -4.78 -18.89 6.31
CA SER A 211 -4.67 -20.35 6.35
C SER A 211 -3.21 -20.84 6.43
N SER A 212 -2.28 -20.15 5.78
CA SER A 212 -0.86 -20.50 5.84
C SER A 212 -0.24 -20.24 7.22
N LEU A 213 -0.75 -19.26 7.96
CA LEU A 213 -0.25 -18.89 9.30
C LEU A 213 -1.00 -19.60 10.45
N GLU A 214 -2.09 -20.31 10.17
CA GLU A 214 -3.04 -20.83 11.18
C GLU A 214 -2.38 -21.73 12.22
N GLN A 215 -1.37 -22.50 11.83
CA GLN A 215 -0.65 -23.44 12.72
C GLN A 215 0.73 -22.93 13.16
N MET A 216 1.02 -21.67 12.87
CA MET A 216 2.28 -21.03 13.25
C MET A 216 2.07 -20.15 14.49
N GLU A 217 3.15 -19.79 15.17
CA GLU A 217 3.14 -18.80 16.26
C GLU A 217 2.61 -17.41 15.80
N LEU A 218 2.58 -17.19 14.47
CA LEU A 218 2.10 -15.98 13.82
C LEU A 218 0.60 -16.03 13.46
N GLY A 219 -0.17 -16.94 14.05
CA GLY A 219 -1.60 -17.06 13.80
C GLY A 219 -2.36 -15.75 14.02
N THR A 220 -3.15 -15.34 13.03
CA THR A 220 -3.82 -14.03 13.01
C THR A 220 -5.04 -13.92 13.90
N GLY A 221 -5.60 -15.06 14.33
CA GLY A 221 -6.88 -15.12 15.05
C GLY A 221 -8.11 -14.79 14.18
N ILE A 222 -7.94 -14.54 12.89
CA ILE A 222 -9.04 -14.27 11.97
C ILE A 222 -9.75 -15.59 11.63
N SER A 223 -11.07 -15.62 11.81
CA SER A 223 -11.88 -16.80 11.52
C SER A 223 -12.01 -17.05 10.03
N HIS A 224 -11.70 -18.28 9.60
CA HIS A 224 -11.86 -18.70 8.21
C HIS A 224 -13.33 -18.58 7.74
N ASP A 225 -14.30 -18.92 8.60
CA ASP A 225 -15.73 -18.75 8.29
C ASP A 225 -16.11 -17.29 8.04
N SER A 226 -15.48 -16.35 8.75
CA SER A 226 -15.70 -14.92 8.53
C SER A 226 -15.14 -14.47 7.18
N ILE A 227 -13.96 -14.96 6.80
CA ILE A 227 -13.39 -14.72 5.48
C ILE A 227 -14.29 -15.26 4.38
N GLN A 228 -14.79 -16.48 4.52
CA GLN A 228 -15.67 -17.10 3.52
C GLN A 228 -16.99 -16.35 3.35
N ARG A 229 -17.62 -15.88 4.42
CA ARG A 229 -18.84 -15.05 4.32
C ARG A 229 -18.59 -13.74 3.59
N LEU A 230 -17.50 -13.06 3.90
CA LEU A 230 -17.12 -11.83 3.20
C LEU A 230 -16.77 -12.11 1.74
N ASN A 231 -16.12 -13.24 1.46
CA ASN A 231 -15.74 -13.63 0.13
C ASN A 231 -16.97 -13.90 -0.78
N LEU A 232 -18.00 -14.56 -0.25
CA LEU A 232 -19.27 -14.74 -0.96
C LEU A 232 -19.91 -13.38 -1.30
N TYR A 233 -20.03 -12.49 -0.32
CA TYR A 233 -20.58 -11.16 -0.53
C TYR A 233 -19.82 -10.38 -1.62
N TRP A 234 -18.48 -10.31 -1.49
CA TRP A 234 -17.66 -9.57 -2.44
C TRP A 234 -17.59 -10.21 -3.82
N SER A 235 -17.78 -11.54 -3.94
CA SER A 235 -17.91 -12.21 -5.23
C SER A 235 -19.14 -11.74 -5.98
N GLU A 236 -20.28 -11.57 -5.31
CA GLU A 236 -21.49 -11.01 -5.89
C GLU A 236 -21.33 -9.54 -6.28
N VAL A 237 -20.73 -8.74 -5.39
CA VAL A 237 -20.45 -7.32 -5.66
C VAL A 237 -19.54 -7.18 -6.88
N ARG A 238 -18.50 -8.02 -7.00
CA ARG A 238 -17.56 -7.98 -8.14
C ARG A 238 -18.27 -8.18 -9.48
N GLN A 239 -19.29 -9.02 -9.54
CA GLN A 239 -20.07 -9.24 -10.77
C GLN A 239 -20.73 -7.95 -11.27
N LEU A 240 -21.15 -7.03 -10.37
CA LEU A 240 -21.74 -5.75 -10.74
C LEU A 240 -20.74 -4.83 -11.46
N TYR A 241 -19.45 -5.02 -11.20
CA TYR A 241 -18.36 -4.22 -11.76
C TYR A 241 -17.62 -4.92 -12.91
N GLN A 242 -18.05 -6.10 -13.33
CA GLN A 242 -17.36 -6.92 -14.34
C GLN A 242 -17.13 -6.15 -15.65
N CYS A 243 -18.04 -5.27 -16.06
CA CYS A 243 -17.91 -4.47 -17.28
C CYS A 243 -16.78 -3.41 -17.21
N PHE A 244 -16.26 -3.13 -16.01
CA PHE A 244 -15.16 -2.20 -15.77
C PHE A 244 -13.84 -2.92 -15.48
N GLU A 245 -13.84 -4.25 -15.39
CA GLU A 245 -12.62 -5.02 -15.15
C GLU A 245 -11.75 -5.08 -16.41
N GLN A 246 -10.45 -4.95 -16.18
CA GLN A 246 -9.45 -5.24 -17.20
C GLN A 246 -9.44 -6.75 -17.48
N ASN A 247 -9.29 -7.13 -18.75
CA ASN A 247 -9.30 -8.54 -19.15
C ASN A 247 -7.95 -9.27 -18.88
N VAL A 248 -7.31 -8.97 -17.76
CA VAL A 248 -6.10 -9.66 -17.31
C VAL A 248 -6.51 -10.93 -16.57
N LYS A 249 -6.10 -12.11 -17.09
CA LYS A 249 -6.56 -13.41 -16.59
C LYS A 249 -5.50 -14.19 -15.80
N ALA A 250 -4.25 -13.76 -15.84
CA ALA A 250 -3.14 -14.46 -15.21
C ALA A 250 -2.09 -13.48 -14.68
N SER A 251 -1.34 -13.93 -13.68
CA SER A 251 -0.16 -13.24 -13.20
C SER A 251 0.92 -13.20 -14.28
N ASP A 252 1.71 -12.12 -14.30
CA ASP A 252 2.73 -11.90 -15.32
C ASP A 252 4.08 -11.58 -14.67
N SER A 253 5.04 -12.49 -14.84
CA SER A 253 6.40 -12.33 -14.31
C SER A 253 7.25 -11.32 -15.08
N SER A 254 6.78 -10.81 -16.23
CA SER A 254 7.47 -9.73 -16.96
C SER A 254 7.57 -8.44 -16.13
N VAL A 255 6.76 -8.31 -15.08
CA VAL A 255 6.88 -7.20 -14.12
C VAL A 255 8.29 -7.09 -13.53
N PHE A 256 9.02 -8.18 -13.39
CA PHE A 256 10.41 -8.15 -12.92
C PHE A 256 11.40 -7.56 -13.93
N ASP A 257 11.00 -7.40 -15.18
CA ASP A 257 11.83 -6.79 -16.23
C ASP A 257 11.52 -5.30 -16.41
N HIS A 258 10.24 -4.93 -16.38
CA HIS A 258 9.83 -3.54 -16.61
C HIS A 258 9.58 -2.75 -15.31
N GLU A 259 9.36 -3.40 -14.18
CA GLU A 259 9.16 -2.83 -12.83
C GLU A 259 8.01 -1.80 -12.72
N MET A 260 7.09 -1.78 -13.67
CA MET A 260 5.98 -0.83 -13.67
C MET A 260 4.85 -1.27 -12.74
N PRO A 261 4.33 -0.36 -11.90
CA PRO A 261 3.12 -0.62 -11.13
C PRO A 261 1.93 -0.97 -12.02
N GLY A 262 1.09 -1.93 -11.57
CA GLY A 262 0.02 -2.48 -12.37
C GLY A 262 -0.96 -1.45 -12.95
N GLY A 263 -1.32 -0.41 -12.20
CA GLY A 263 -2.19 0.66 -12.69
C GLY A 263 -1.58 1.47 -13.83
N GLN A 264 -0.27 1.73 -13.82
CA GLN A 264 0.45 2.40 -14.90
C GLN A 264 0.62 1.49 -16.10
N TYR A 265 0.94 0.23 -15.88
CA TYR A 265 1.07 -0.78 -16.93
C TYR A 265 -0.23 -0.94 -17.71
N LEU A 266 -1.36 -1.08 -17.04
CA LEU A 266 -2.68 -1.17 -17.67
C LEU A 266 -3.04 0.09 -18.46
N SER A 267 -2.69 1.28 -17.97
CA SER A 267 -2.90 2.52 -18.71
C SER A 267 -2.06 2.60 -19.99
N LEU A 268 -0.82 2.12 -19.95
CA LEU A 268 0.08 2.11 -21.10
C LEU A 268 -0.35 1.12 -22.17
N ILE A 269 -0.85 -0.05 -21.79
CA ILE A 269 -1.40 -1.04 -22.73
C ILE A 269 -2.54 -0.42 -23.55
N HIS A 270 -3.46 0.30 -22.91
CA HIS A 270 -4.55 0.98 -23.61
C HIS A 270 -4.10 2.07 -24.57
N ILE A 271 -2.97 2.72 -24.30
CA ILE A 271 -2.40 3.73 -25.20
C ILE A 271 -1.70 3.07 -26.41
N SER A 272 -1.09 1.90 -26.21
CA SER A 272 -0.31 1.22 -27.26
C SER A 272 -1.14 0.27 -28.14
N GLU A 273 -2.35 -0.11 -27.78
CA GLU A 273 -3.20 -1.06 -28.53
C GLU A 273 -4.46 -0.47 -29.23
N PRO A 274 -4.70 0.85 -29.32
CA PRO A 274 -5.89 1.36 -30.02
C PRO A 274 -5.93 0.98 -31.51
N THR A 275 -4.80 0.61 -32.10
CA THR A 275 -4.68 0.25 -33.51
C THR A 275 -4.96 -1.23 -33.84
N ARG A 276 -5.12 -2.12 -32.84
CA ARG A 276 -5.43 -3.54 -33.07
C ARG A 276 -6.92 -3.88 -33.07
N GLN A 277 -7.79 -2.95 -32.67
CA GLN A 277 -9.24 -3.15 -32.68
C GLN A 277 -9.93 -2.66 -33.95
N GLU A 278 -9.22 -2.00 -34.87
CA GLU A 278 -9.77 -1.51 -36.15
C GLU A 278 -9.31 -2.33 -37.38
N ALA A 279 -8.77 -3.54 -37.20
CA ALA A 279 -8.36 -4.40 -38.29
C ALA A 279 -9.23 -5.64 -38.42
#